data_514841d3c9414368ba796822e5f17e3f
#
_entry.id   514841d3c9414368ba796822e5f17e3f
#
_cell.length_a   1.000
_cell.length_b   1.000
_cell.length_c   1.000
_cell.angle_alpha   90.00
_cell.angle_beta   90.00
_cell.angle_gamma   90.00
#
_symmetry.space_group_name_H-M   'P 1'
#
loop_
_entity.id
_entity.type
_entity.pdbx_description
1 polymer ?
#
loop_
_entity_poly.entity_id
_entity_poly.type
_entity_poly.pdbx_seq_one_letter_code
_entity_poly.pdbx_strand_id
1 'polypeptide(L)'
;MREHWMENKTEQNCLISVIVPVYNILDCLERCVNSICGQTWKNLEILLVDDGSTDGTGKLCDLLAEKDDRIRVFHKPNGGSSSARNLGISMAKGKWIGFVDSDDWIEPQMYERLYEAAAAAGTSIAQASRDEIDEDYHKRPDVCTPPEQEVTCTAEDFLKTLLLHQGDCSFCTKPVSYTHLT
;
A
#
# COMPACT_ATOMS: atom_id res chain seq x y z
N MET A 1 -23.43 -15.43 -20.33
CA MET A 1 -21.97 -15.10 -20.35
C MET A 1 -21.64 -13.63 -20.64
N ARG A 2 -22.49 -12.82 -21.24
CA ARG A 2 -22.25 -11.37 -21.46
C ARG A 2 -22.68 -10.46 -20.30
N GLU A 3 -23.60 -10.87 -19.46
CA GLU A 3 -24.10 -10.07 -18.33
C GLU A 3 -23.15 -10.06 -17.14
N HIS A 4 -22.39 -11.12 -16.92
CA HIS A 4 -21.37 -11.21 -15.86
C HIS A 4 -20.17 -10.28 -16.08
N TRP A 5 -19.90 -9.86 -17.34
CA TRP A 5 -18.84 -8.90 -17.68
C TRP A 5 -19.22 -7.44 -17.45
N MET A 6 -20.50 -7.12 -17.35
CA MET A 6 -20.96 -5.74 -17.11
C MET A 6 -21.03 -5.39 -15.63
N GLU A 7 -21.26 -6.36 -14.75
CA GLU A 7 -21.18 -6.17 -13.29
C GLU A 7 -19.76 -5.91 -12.84
N ASN A 8 -18.75 -6.54 -13.46
CA ASN A 8 -17.33 -6.29 -13.17
C ASN A 8 -16.82 -4.88 -13.52
N LYS A 9 -17.48 -4.14 -14.43
CA LYS A 9 -17.05 -2.77 -14.78
C LYS A 9 -17.38 -1.74 -13.70
N THR A 10 -18.39 -1.97 -12.89
CA THR A 10 -18.74 -1.09 -11.75
C THR A 10 -17.79 -1.29 -10.56
N GLU A 11 -17.18 -2.45 -10.44
CA GLU A 11 -16.18 -2.74 -9.41
C GLU A 11 -14.77 -2.21 -9.75
N GLN A 12 -14.44 -2.06 -11.04
CA GLN A 12 -13.17 -1.49 -11.50
C GLN A 12 -12.95 0.00 -11.14
N ASN A 13 -13.94 0.64 -10.49
CA ASN A 13 -13.84 2.03 -10.04
C ASN A 13 -13.79 2.15 -8.51
N CYS A 14 -13.42 1.10 -7.81
CA CYS A 14 -13.31 1.14 -6.35
C CYS A 14 -12.15 2.03 -5.93
N LEU A 15 -12.39 2.99 -5.03
CA LEU A 15 -11.34 3.84 -4.47
C LEU A 15 -10.46 3.03 -3.52
N ILE A 16 -9.14 3.12 -3.72
CA ILE A 16 -8.13 2.57 -2.81
C ILE A 16 -7.41 3.73 -2.13
N SER A 17 -7.38 3.73 -0.80
CA SER A 17 -6.61 4.68 -0.02
C SER A 17 -5.22 4.11 0.25
N VAL A 18 -4.18 4.75 -0.29
CA VAL A 18 -2.78 4.37 -0.07
C VAL A 18 -2.19 5.24 1.03
N ILE A 19 -1.86 4.64 2.16
CA ILE A 19 -1.32 5.31 3.34
C ILE A 19 0.20 5.18 3.34
N VAL A 20 0.89 6.31 3.38
CA VAL A 20 2.35 6.41 3.43
C VAL A 20 2.74 7.13 4.72
N PRO A 21 3.20 6.41 5.75
CA PRO A 21 3.79 7.05 6.93
C PRO A 21 5.15 7.65 6.56
N VAL A 22 5.37 8.89 6.93
CA VAL A 22 6.56 9.66 6.51
C VAL A 22 7.25 10.22 7.75
N TYR A 23 8.58 10.02 7.87
CA TYR A 23 9.38 10.64 8.91
C TYR A 23 10.85 10.71 8.51
N ASN A 24 11.39 11.94 8.33
CA ASN A 24 12.80 12.20 8.02
C ASN A 24 13.36 11.32 6.89
N ILE A 25 12.74 11.38 5.70
CA ILE A 25 13.04 10.50 4.56
C ILE A 25 13.11 11.29 3.23
N LEU A 26 13.76 12.42 3.26
CA LEU A 26 13.81 13.38 2.16
C LEU A 26 14.27 12.74 0.83
N ASP A 27 15.30 11.88 0.89
CA ASP A 27 15.97 11.33 -0.30
C ASP A 27 15.15 10.26 -1.02
N CYS A 28 14.23 9.58 -0.33
CA CYS A 28 13.48 8.43 -0.87
C CYS A 28 12.02 8.77 -1.22
N LEU A 29 11.43 9.76 -0.54
CA LEU A 29 9.99 10.03 -0.60
C LEU A 29 9.48 10.29 -2.01
N GLU A 30 10.19 11.07 -2.83
CA GLU A 30 9.74 11.39 -4.19
C GLU A 30 9.66 10.13 -5.06
N ARG A 31 10.61 9.21 -4.94
CA ARG A 31 10.58 7.92 -5.64
C ARG A 31 9.37 7.08 -5.22
N CYS A 32 9.14 6.98 -3.91
CA CYS A 32 7.99 6.27 -3.35
C CYS A 32 6.68 6.81 -3.93
N VAL A 33 6.43 8.10 -3.78
CA VAL A 33 5.20 8.76 -4.22
C VAL A 33 5.00 8.64 -5.74
N ASN A 34 6.06 8.83 -6.53
CA ASN A 34 5.98 8.68 -7.98
C ASN A 34 5.59 7.26 -8.40
N SER A 35 6.03 6.22 -7.69
CA SER A 35 5.64 4.83 -7.96
C SER A 35 4.15 4.58 -7.69
N ILE A 36 3.59 5.26 -6.69
CA ILE A 36 2.15 5.19 -6.37
C ILE A 36 1.34 5.99 -7.39
N CYS A 37 1.77 7.20 -7.74
CA CYS A 37 1.12 8.01 -8.78
C CYS A 37 1.11 7.33 -10.14
N GLY A 38 2.16 6.54 -10.42
CA GLY A 38 2.35 5.77 -11.66
C GLY A 38 1.52 4.50 -11.78
N GLN A 39 0.74 4.12 -10.78
CA GLN A 39 -0.05 2.89 -10.80
C GLN A 39 -1.03 2.84 -11.99
N THR A 40 -1.23 1.63 -12.54
CA THR A 40 -2.25 1.38 -13.59
C THR A 40 -3.66 1.56 -13.06
N TRP A 41 -3.93 1.19 -11.80
CA TRP A 41 -5.18 1.51 -11.10
C TRP A 41 -5.23 3.01 -10.80
N LYS A 42 -6.16 3.73 -11.43
CA LYS A 42 -6.19 5.21 -11.36
C LYS A 42 -7.02 5.78 -10.21
N ASN A 43 -8.02 5.03 -9.73
CA ASN A 43 -8.89 5.49 -8.64
C ASN A 43 -8.22 5.28 -7.27
N LEU A 44 -7.20 6.10 -7.01
CA LEU A 44 -6.43 6.11 -5.76
C LEU A 44 -6.58 7.46 -5.07
N GLU A 45 -6.59 7.45 -3.73
CA GLU A 45 -6.16 8.59 -2.92
C GLU A 45 -4.86 8.21 -2.19
N ILE A 46 -3.95 9.16 -2.07
CA ILE A 46 -2.62 8.95 -1.48
C ILE A 46 -2.55 9.82 -0.22
N LEU A 47 -2.38 9.19 0.93
CA LEU A 47 -2.38 9.86 2.23
C LEU A 47 -0.95 9.87 2.77
N LEU A 48 -0.24 10.99 2.59
CA LEU A 48 1.07 11.21 3.16
C LEU A 48 0.88 11.69 4.60
N VAL A 49 1.32 10.89 5.56
CA VAL A 49 1.20 11.23 6.98
C VAL A 49 2.58 11.53 7.54
N ASP A 50 2.92 12.81 7.57
CA ASP A 50 4.18 13.31 8.12
C ASP A 50 4.14 13.31 9.65
N ASP A 51 4.91 12.43 10.23
CA ASP A 51 5.02 12.21 11.68
C ASP A 51 6.02 13.17 12.34
N GLY A 52 5.97 14.45 11.97
CA GLY A 52 6.78 15.50 12.56
C GLY A 52 8.22 15.53 12.04
N SER A 53 8.43 15.41 10.74
CA SER A 53 9.75 15.50 10.11
C SER A 53 10.41 16.85 10.34
N THR A 54 11.75 16.85 10.49
CA THR A 54 12.57 18.03 10.74
C THR A 54 13.62 18.31 9.66
N ASP A 55 13.78 17.40 8.70
CA ASP A 55 14.80 17.43 7.63
C ASP A 55 14.34 18.12 6.33
N GLY A 56 13.10 18.60 6.29
CA GLY A 56 12.48 19.18 5.09
C GLY A 56 11.50 18.25 4.38
N THR A 57 11.39 17.00 4.81
CA THR A 57 10.46 16.01 4.24
C THR A 57 9.01 16.51 4.24
N GLY A 58 8.55 17.15 5.34
CA GLY A 58 7.19 17.70 5.41
C GLY A 58 6.89 18.71 4.30
N LYS A 59 7.84 19.60 3.97
CA LYS A 59 7.70 20.53 2.85
C LYS A 59 7.67 19.81 1.50
N LEU A 60 8.43 18.72 1.36
CA LEU A 60 8.39 17.90 0.16
C LEU A 60 7.01 17.24 -0.02
N CYS A 61 6.39 16.78 1.07
CA CYS A 61 5.01 16.27 1.03
C CYS A 61 4.04 17.31 0.43
N ASP A 62 4.10 18.56 0.90
CA ASP A 62 3.25 19.64 0.40
C ASP A 62 3.48 19.92 -1.08
N LEU A 63 4.74 19.97 -1.51
CA LEU A 63 5.10 20.15 -2.93
C LEU A 63 4.63 19.00 -3.83
N LEU A 64 4.60 17.77 -3.32
CA LEU A 64 4.08 16.62 -4.05
C LEU A 64 2.55 16.69 -4.18
N ALA A 65 1.85 17.17 -3.14
CA ALA A 65 0.41 17.36 -3.18
C ALA A 65 -0.02 18.47 -4.14
N GLU A 66 0.83 19.49 -4.39
CA GLU A 66 0.57 20.49 -5.41
C GLU A 66 0.66 19.93 -6.85
N LYS A 67 1.37 18.81 -7.05
CA LYS A 67 1.57 18.18 -8.37
C LYS A 67 0.49 17.16 -8.75
N ASP A 68 -0.19 16.56 -7.77
CA ASP A 68 -1.21 15.51 -8.00
C ASP A 68 -2.37 15.62 -6.99
N ASP A 69 -3.55 15.95 -7.47
CA ASP A 69 -4.76 16.20 -6.67
C ASP A 69 -5.22 14.95 -5.87
N ARG A 70 -4.70 13.76 -6.18
CA ARG A 70 -4.98 12.54 -5.43
C ARG A 70 -4.22 12.48 -4.10
N ILE A 71 -3.19 13.34 -3.92
CA ILE A 71 -2.36 13.37 -2.71
C ILE A 71 -2.99 14.29 -1.67
N ARG A 72 -3.08 13.80 -0.44
CA ARG A 72 -3.50 14.54 0.74
C ARG A 72 -2.43 14.41 1.81
N VAL A 73 -2.01 15.53 2.38
CA VAL A 73 -0.95 15.57 3.41
C VAL A 73 -1.55 15.82 4.79
N PHE A 74 -1.03 15.13 5.78
CA PHE A 74 -1.39 15.30 7.18
C PHE A 74 -0.12 15.42 8.01
N HIS A 75 0.12 16.58 8.60
CA HIS A 75 1.22 16.80 9.52
C HIS A 75 0.76 16.57 10.96
N LYS A 76 1.57 15.88 11.76
CA LYS A 76 1.30 15.65 13.17
C LYS A 76 2.59 15.66 13.99
N PRO A 77 2.52 15.92 15.30
CA PRO A 77 3.66 15.68 16.18
C PRO A 77 4.10 14.22 16.12
N ASN A 78 5.43 13.99 16.21
CA ASN A 78 5.98 12.64 16.18
C ASN A 78 5.31 11.72 17.23
N GLY A 79 4.86 10.56 16.79
CA GLY A 79 4.20 9.55 17.62
C GLY A 79 4.50 8.13 17.13
N GLY A 80 5.40 8.00 16.15
CA GLY A 80 5.83 6.74 15.57
C GLY A 80 4.94 6.25 14.40
N SER A 81 5.47 5.33 13.62
CA SER A 81 4.87 4.85 12.36
C SER A 81 3.47 4.27 12.54
N SER A 82 3.19 3.59 13.66
CA SER A 82 1.86 3.07 13.98
C SER A 82 0.84 4.20 14.18
N SER A 83 1.25 5.30 14.85
CA SER A 83 0.42 6.48 15.04
C SER A 83 0.11 7.17 13.72
N ALA A 84 1.10 7.27 12.83
CA ALA A 84 0.92 7.81 11.49
C ALA A 84 -0.05 6.93 10.65
N ARG A 85 0.13 5.61 10.67
CA ARG A 85 -0.78 4.68 9.97
C ARG A 85 -2.21 4.78 10.50
N ASN A 86 -2.41 4.85 11.82
CA ASN A 86 -3.73 5.00 12.43
C ASN A 86 -4.42 6.31 12.02
N LEU A 87 -3.68 7.41 11.95
CA LEU A 87 -4.22 8.66 11.42
C LEU A 87 -4.62 8.50 9.95
N GLY A 88 -3.76 7.90 9.12
CA GLY A 88 -4.06 7.62 7.72
C GLY A 88 -5.34 6.79 7.57
N ILE A 89 -5.50 5.71 8.36
CA ILE A 89 -6.72 4.89 8.38
C ILE A 89 -7.96 5.75 8.70
N SER A 90 -7.87 6.61 9.71
CA SER A 90 -9.01 7.47 10.10
C SER A 90 -9.40 8.50 9.05
N MET A 91 -8.48 8.87 8.15
CA MET A 91 -8.67 9.85 7.08
C MET A 91 -8.98 9.22 5.71
N ALA A 92 -8.87 7.90 5.61
CA ALA A 92 -9.13 7.14 4.39
C ALA A 92 -10.61 7.20 4.01
N LYS A 93 -10.87 7.31 2.70
CA LYS A 93 -12.22 7.32 2.10
C LYS A 93 -12.45 6.10 1.20
N GLY A 94 -11.38 5.39 0.86
CA GLY A 94 -11.43 4.22 -0.01
C GLY A 94 -12.08 3.02 0.68
N LYS A 95 -12.70 2.17 -0.13
CA LYS A 95 -13.21 0.87 0.33
C LYS A 95 -12.07 -0.07 0.68
N TRP A 96 -10.91 0.11 0.03
CA TRP A 96 -9.68 -0.64 0.29
C TRP A 96 -8.60 0.27 0.82
N ILE A 97 -7.77 -0.26 1.68
CA ILE A 97 -6.61 0.42 2.24
C ILE A 97 -5.36 -0.35 1.85
N GLY A 98 -4.37 0.36 1.31
CA GLY A 98 -3.01 -0.12 1.10
C GLY A 98 -2.02 0.67 1.94
N PHE A 99 -0.90 0.05 2.28
CA PHE A 99 0.21 0.70 2.96
C PHE A 99 1.46 0.59 2.10
N VAL A 100 2.22 1.66 2.04
CA VAL A 100 3.55 1.70 1.41
C VAL A 100 4.48 2.44 2.36
N ASP A 101 5.61 1.86 2.71
CA ASP A 101 6.62 2.56 3.50
C ASP A 101 7.34 3.59 2.62
N SER A 102 7.68 4.73 3.18
CA SER A 102 8.14 5.90 2.44
C SER A 102 9.54 5.75 1.81
N ASP A 103 10.28 4.71 2.18
CA ASP A 103 11.55 4.29 1.60
C ASP A 103 11.41 3.24 0.49
N ASP A 104 10.24 2.64 0.36
CA ASP A 104 9.91 1.63 -0.64
C ASP A 104 9.37 2.25 -1.95
N TRP A 105 9.27 1.43 -3.00
CA TRP A 105 8.52 1.72 -4.22
C TRP A 105 7.78 0.47 -4.70
N ILE A 106 6.75 0.68 -5.49
CA ILE A 106 5.85 -0.39 -5.91
C ILE A 106 5.80 -0.50 -7.44
N GLU A 107 5.62 -1.73 -7.91
CA GLU A 107 5.47 -2.02 -9.34
C GLU A 107 4.18 -1.40 -9.91
N PRO A 108 4.20 -0.92 -11.17
CA PRO A 108 3.09 -0.16 -11.75
C PRO A 108 1.72 -0.85 -11.72
N GLN A 109 1.68 -2.17 -11.71
CA GLN A 109 0.44 -2.97 -11.75
C GLN A 109 0.06 -3.54 -10.39
N MET A 110 0.74 -3.17 -9.30
CA MET A 110 0.56 -3.83 -8.00
C MET A 110 -0.88 -3.76 -7.50
N TYR A 111 -1.47 -2.58 -7.41
CA TYR A 111 -2.84 -2.44 -6.90
C TYR A 111 -3.90 -3.04 -7.81
N GLU A 112 -3.73 -2.96 -9.12
CA GLU A 112 -4.62 -3.60 -10.09
C GLU A 112 -4.65 -5.12 -9.89
N ARG A 113 -3.47 -5.77 -9.84
CA ARG A 113 -3.36 -7.21 -9.64
C ARG A 113 -3.87 -7.67 -8.28
N LEU A 114 -3.55 -6.93 -7.21
CA LEU A 114 -4.03 -7.25 -5.86
C LEU A 114 -5.55 -7.15 -5.76
N TYR A 115 -6.14 -6.13 -6.37
CA TYR A 115 -7.59 -5.99 -6.41
C TYR A 115 -8.25 -7.11 -7.21
N GLU A 116 -7.73 -7.42 -8.40
CA GLU A 116 -8.25 -8.50 -9.26
C GLU A 116 -8.17 -9.86 -8.55
N ALA A 117 -7.04 -10.17 -7.91
CA ALA A 117 -6.87 -11.41 -7.15
C ALA A 117 -7.86 -11.49 -5.98
N ALA A 118 -8.02 -10.41 -5.20
CA ALA A 118 -8.98 -10.35 -4.10
C ALA A 118 -10.42 -10.53 -4.57
N ALA A 119 -10.80 -9.85 -5.66
CA ALA A 119 -12.13 -9.94 -6.23
C ALA A 119 -12.42 -11.34 -6.79
N ALA A 120 -11.47 -11.95 -7.50
CA ALA A 120 -11.62 -13.30 -8.05
C ALA A 120 -11.74 -14.36 -6.95
N ALA A 121 -11.00 -14.23 -5.86
CA ALA A 121 -11.02 -15.14 -4.73
C ALA A 121 -12.13 -14.84 -3.70
N GLY A 122 -12.82 -13.70 -3.82
CA GLY A 122 -13.82 -13.26 -2.84
C GLY A 122 -13.22 -12.98 -1.46
N THR A 123 -11.94 -12.52 -1.41
CA THR A 123 -11.22 -12.26 -0.17
C THR A 123 -11.21 -10.77 0.18
N SER A 124 -11.01 -10.47 1.46
CA SER A 124 -10.92 -9.08 1.96
C SER A 124 -9.48 -8.62 2.14
N ILE A 125 -8.51 -9.49 1.94
CA ILE A 125 -7.08 -9.21 2.05
C ILE A 125 -6.40 -9.82 0.84
N ALA A 126 -5.51 -9.06 0.21
CA ALA A 126 -4.57 -9.55 -0.79
C ALA A 126 -3.16 -9.09 -0.41
N GLN A 127 -2.15 -9.88 -0.75
CA GLN A 127 -0.75 -9.59 -0.44
C GLN A 127 0.11 -9.86 -1.67
N ALA A 128 1.04 -8.95 -1.96
CA ALA A 128 2.14 -9.18 -2.90
C ALA A 128 3.39 -9.64 -2.15
N SER A 129 4.30 -10.28 -2.85
CA SER A 129 5.67 -10.46 -2.40
C SER A 129 6.47 -9.16 -2.55
N ARG A 130 7.59 -9.06 -1.85
CA ARG A 130 8.54 -7.96 -1.99
C ARG A 130 9.92 -8.49 -2.34
N ASP A 131 10.68 -7.67 -3.04
CA ASP A 131 12.10 -7.86 -3.25
C ASP A 131 12.87 -6.92 -2.32
N GLU A 132 13.93 -7.40 -1.68
CA GLU A 132 14.88 -6.55 -0.98
C GLU A 132 16.01 -6.19 -1.95
N ILE A 133 16.32 -4.90 -2.03
CA ILE A 133 17.32 -4.36 -2.94
C ILE A 133 18.40 -3.65 -2.13
N ASP A 134 19.66 -3.88 -2.46
CA ASP A 134 20.79 -3.20 -1.83
C ASP A 134 21.03 -1.78 -2.40
N GLU A 135 22.03 -1.09 -1.88
CA GLU A 135 22.38 0.28 -2.27
C GLU A 135 22.80 0.38 -3.77
N ASP A 136 23.26 -0.73 -4.35
CA ASP A 136 23.65 -0.83 -5.76
C ASP A 136 22.51 -1.32 -6.67
N TYR A 137 21.28 -1.39 -6.16
CA TYR A 137 20.08 -1.89 -6.84
C TYR A 137 20.13 -3.38 -7.24
N HIS A 138 20.96 -4.18 -6.56
CA HIS A 138 20.93 -5.62 -6.73
C HIS A 138 19.91 -6.25 -5.78
N LYS A 139 19.15 -7.21 -6.31
CA LYS A 139 18.23 -8.00 -5.51
C LYS A 139 19.01 -8.83 -4.50
N ARG A 140 18.67 -8.69 -3.21
CA ARG A 140 19.17 -9.56 -2.15
C ARG A 140 18.47 -10.92 -2.20
N PRO A 141 19.11 -11.99 -1.70
CA PRO A 141 18.43 -13.27 -1.52
C PRO A 141 17.16 -13.10 -0.70
N ASP A 142 16.06 -13.69 -1.17
CA ASP A 142 14.76 -13.57 -0.51
C ASP A 142 14.85 -14.04 0.96
N VAL A 143 14.42 -13.18 1.87
CA VAL A 143 14.28 -13.52 3.29
C VAL A 143 13.08 -14.47 3.49
N CYS A 144 12.08 -14.33 2.64
CA CYS A 144 10.90 -15.20 2.58
C CYS A 144 10.76 -15.69 1.15
N THR A 145 10.68 -17.00 0.96
CA THR A 145 10.41 -17.58 -0.37
C THR A 145 8.95 -17.29 -0.72
N PRO A 146 8.67 -16.44 -1.73
CA PRO A 146 7.30 -16.22 -2.17
C PRO A 146 6.74 -17.53 -2.74
N PRO A 147 5.42 -17.78 -2.63
CA PRO A 147 4.80 -18.91 -3.28
C PRO A 147 4.97 -18.78 -4.81
N GLU A 148 5.25 -19.90 -5.49
CA GLU A 148 5.40 -19.94 -6.96
C GLU A 148 4.09 -19.63 -7.71
N GLN A 149 2.94 -19.68 -7.01
CA GLN A 149 1.61 -19.46 -7.56
C GLN A 149 0.77 -18.67 -6.56
N GLU A 150 -0.30 -18.03 -7.06
CA GLU A 150 -1.30 -17.40 -6.20
C GLU A 150 -1.91 -18.41 -5.24
N VAL A 151 -1.92 -18.08 -3.95
CA VAL A 151 -2.46 -18.94 -2.88
C VAL A 151 -3.64 -18.22 -2.21
N THR A 152 -4.79 -18.87 -2.21
CA THR A 152 -5.94 -18.46 -1.38
C THR A 152 -5.98 -19.32 -0.14
N CYS A 153 -6.02 -18.68 1.03
CA CYS A 153 -6.08 -19.38 2.32
C CYS A 153 -7.13 -18.78 3.24
N THR A 154 -7.46 -19.48 4.31
CA THR A 154 -8.33 -18.96 5.35
C THR A 154 -7.62 -17.90 6.19
N ALA A 155 -8.37 -17.03 6.90
CA ALA A 155 -7.80 -16.07 7.83
C ALA A 155 -6.95 -16.76 8.93
N GLU A 156 -7.36 -17.95 9.38
CA GLU A 156 -6.62 -18.74 10.37
C GLU A 156 -5.28 -19.22 9.82
N ASP A 157 -5.25 -19.76 8.61
CA ASP A 157 -4.00 -20.21 7.97
C ASP A 157 -3.08 -19.03 7.66
N PHE A 158 -3.64 -17.90 7.22
CA PHE A 158 -2.89 -16.67 7.03
C PHE A 158 -2.24 -16.18 8.33
N LEU A 159 -2.99 -16.16 9.45
CA LEU A 159 -2.45 -15.80 10.77
C LEU A 159 -1.36 -16.76 11.23
N LYS A 160 -1.51 -18.08 11.00
CA LYS A 160 -0.46 -19.06 11.29
C LYS A 160 0.81 -18.76 10.50
N THR A 161 0.69 -18.46 9.22
CA THR A 161 1.83 -18.09 8.36
C THR A 161 2.57 -16.86 8.90
N LEU A 162 1.84 -15.82 9.32
CA LEU A 162 2.42 -14.64 9.95
C LEU A 162 3.13 -14.94 11.27
N LEU A 163 2.51 -15.73 12.14
CA LEU A 163 3.08 -16.08 13.46
C LEU A 163 4.32 -16.97 13.35
N LEU A 164 4.39 -17.82 12.33
CA LEU A 164 5.51 -18.73 12.10
C LEU A 164 6.59 -18.12 11.19
N HIS A 165 6.45 -16.84 10.80
CA HIS A 165 7.35 -16.17 9.86
C HIS A 165 7.58 -16.94 8.54
N GLN A 166 6.55 -17.67 8.10
CA GLN A 166 6.59 -18.44 6.84
C GLN A 166 6.17 -17.63 5.60
N GLY A 167 5.88 -16.34 5.77
CA GLY A 167 5.48 -15.42 4.72
C GLY A 167 5.94 -14.00 5.00
N ASP A 168 5.68 -13.10 4.07
CA ASP A 168 5.95 -11.68 4.26
C ASP A 168 5.03 -11.09 5.33
N CYS A 169 5.62 -10.66 6.45
CA CYS A 169 4.92 -10.05 7.57
C CYS A 169 4.76 -8.53 7.44
N SER A 170 5.23 -7.93 6.34
CA SER A 170 5.14 -6.49 6.10
C SER A 170 3.68 -6.06 5.87
N PHE A 171 3.29 -4.94 6.46
CA PHE A 171 2.00 -4.29 6.16
C PHE A 171 1.99 -3.62 4.78
N CYS A 172 3.15 -3.29 4.23
CA CYS A 172 3.29 -2.49 3.02
C CYS A 172 2.84 -3.20 1.75
N THR A 173 2.74 -4.53 1.80
CA THR A 173 2.34 -5.37 0.66
C THR A 173 0.88 -5.82 0.73
N LYS A 174 0.07 -5.28 1.67
CA LYS A 174 -1.28 -5.79 1.95
C LYS A 174 -2.36 -4.70 1.84
N PRO A 175 -3.07 -4.57 0.72
CA PRO A 175 -4.34 -3.87 0.74
C PRO A 175 -5.39 -4.68 1.53
N VAL A 176 -6.12 -4.01 2.39
CA VAL A 176 -7.15 -4.60 3.24
C VAL A 176 -8.47 -3.87 3.03
N SER A 177 -9.58 -4.60 2.94
CA SER A 177 -10.90 -3.97 2.88
C SER A 177 -11.18 -3.21 4.19
N TYR A 178 -11.56 -1.94 4.09
CA TYR A 178 -11.83 -1.07 5.24
C TYR A 178 -12.91 -1.62 6.18
N THR A 179 -13.88 -2.38 5.65
CA THR A 179 -14.96 -2.99 6.45
C THR A 179 -14.46 -4.00 7.49
N HIS A 180 -13.21 -4.43 7.42
CA HIS A 180 -12.61 -5.41 8.33
C HIS A 180 -11.60 -4.79 9.31
N LEU A 181 -11.39 -3.46 9.27
CA LEU A 181 -10.51 -2.71 10.18
C LEU A 181 -11.28 -2.07 11.35
N THR A 182 -12.59 -2.12 11.33
CA THR A 182 -13.49 -1.69 12.41
C THR A 182 -14.03 -2.90 13.15
#